data_dca71dbd5d6f1e5442bad4cb4ebd59e4
#
_entry.id   dca71dbd5d6f1e5442bad4cb4ebd59e4
#
_cell.length_a   1.000
_cell.length_b   1.000
_cell.length_c   1.000
_cell.angle_alpha   90.00
_cell.angle_beta   90.00
_cell.angle_gamma   90.00
#
_symmetry.space_group_name_H-M   'P 1'
#
loop_
_entity.id
_entity.type
_entity.pdbx_description
1 polymer ?
#
loop_
_entity_poly.entity_id
_entity_poly.type
_entity_poly.pdbx_seq_one_letter_code
_entity_poly.pdbx_strand_id
1 'polypeptide(L)'
;MKKYIISTEAAQHSMKLTQMGANVKQVSGKLCYVSFDLGYITLEYVYNINAKGKYFLERIKPYPLPIKAYDNEDDVIDIIEIDVEQFRNAANSSHVSEFITISNKLHETIKKFEDLFLYYNVPAEQISLLLKEVDEMNYTIMETKANSKRVYTKKEPETLK
;
A
#
# COMPACT_ATOMS: atom_id res chain seq x y z
N MET A 1 18.84 21.50 20.18
CA MET A 1 18.12 22.49 19.37
C MET A 1 17.13 21.86 18.37
N LYS A 2 17.49 20.90 17.50
CA LYS A 2 16.56 20.24 16.55
C LYS A 2 15.32 19.59 17.20
N LYS A 3 15.45 18.96 18.38
CA LYS A 3 14.33 18.28 19.07
C LYS A 3 13.21 19.24 19.53
N TYR A 4 13.56 20.46 19.90
CA TYR A 4 12.59 21.49 20.29
C TYR A 4 11.83 22.05 19.09
N ILE A 5 12.49 22.23 17.96
CA ILE A 5 11.89 22.72 16.70
C ILE A 5 10.82 21.73 16.23
N ILE A 6 11.14 20.41 16.17
CA ILE A 6 10.19 19.36 15.76
C ILE A 6 8.97 19.32 16.69
N SER A 7 9.17 19.48 18.01
CA SER A 7 8.07 19.51 18.98
C SER A 7 7.15 20.71 18.78
N THR A 8 7.70 21.87 18.48
CA THR A 8 6.93 23.11 18.25
C THR A 8 6.14 23.02 16.94
N GLU A 9 6.74 22.51 15.87
CA GLU A 9 6.08 22.29 14.57
C GLU A 9 4.93 21.28 14.72
N ALA A 10 5.16 20.17 15.40
CA ALA A 10 4.12 19.17 15.67
C ALA A 10 2.94 19.75 16.47
N ALA A 11 3.20 20.61 17.46
CA ALA A 11 2.14 21.29 18.20
C ALA A 11 1.34 22.25 17.33
N GLN A 12 2.01 23.03 16.46
CA GLN A 12 1.35 23.94 15.52
C GLN A 12 0.48 23.18 14.50
N HIS A 13 0.99 22.07 13.95
CA HIS A 13 0.22 21.22 13.03
C HIS A 13 -1.00 20.63 13.72
N SER A 14 -0.84 20.10 14.94
CA SER A 14 -1.97 19.58 15.74
C SER A 14 -3.04 20.63 15.96
N MET A 15 -2.65 21.86 16.31
CA MET A 15 -3.59 22.94 16.52
C MET A 15 -4.38 23.29 15.25
N LYS A 16 -3.69 23.41 14.10
CA LYS A 16 -4.34 23.69 12.81
C LYS A 16 -5.33 22.59 12.43
N LEU A 17 -4.93 21.34 12.56
CA LEU A 17 -5.79 20.20 12.23
C LEU A 17 -7.01 20.13 13.14
N THR A 18 -6.83 20.40 14.45
CA THR A 18 -7.94 20.47 15.41
C THR A 18 -8.92 21.60 15.07
N GLN A 19 -8.41 22.76 14.62
CA GLN A 19 -9.27 23.87 14.16
C GLN A 19 -10.07 23.49 12.88
N MET A 20 -9.55 22.57 12.05
CA MET A 20 -10.27 22.02 10.90
C MET A 20 -11.28 20.92 11.28
N GLY A 21 -11.43 20.61 12.59
CA GLY A 21 -12.35 19.58 13.09
C GLY A 21 -11.75 18.18 13.25
N ALA A 22 -10.43 18.02 13.05
CA ALA A 22 -9.79 16.71 13.19
C ALA A 22 -9.58 16.34 14.67
N ASN A 23 -9.74 15.05 14.98
CA ASN A 23 -9.29 14.48 16.25
C ASN A 23 -7.81 14.10 16.11
N VAL A 24 -6.92 14.91 16.70
CA VAL A 24 -5.47 14.75 16.54
C VAL A 24 -4.88 14.07 17.79
N LYS A 25 -4.21 12.94 17.57
CA LYS A 25 -3.45 12.23 18.60
C LYS A 25 -1.99 12.16 18.18
N GLN A 26 -1.13 12.86 18.88
CA GLN A 26 0.32 12.74 18.67
C GLN A 26 0.82 11.40 19.20
N VAL A 27 1.63 10.72 18.39
CA VAL A 27 2.28 9.45 18.75
C VAL A 27 3.79 9.62 18.61
N SER A 28 4.51 9.35 19.69
CA SER A 28 5.98 9.31 19.65
C SER A 28 6.44 7.92 19.20
N GLY A 29 7.35 7.88 18.23
CA GLY A 29 7.86 6.62 17.71
C GLY A 29 9.17 6.80 16.94
N LYS A 30 9.74 5.68 16.47
CA LYS A 30 10.83 5.65 15.50
C LYS A 30 10.27 5.31 14.14
N LEU A 31 10.77 5.95 13.11
CA LEU A 31 10.49 5.62 11.72
C LEU A 31 11.69 4.86 11.15
N CYS A 32 11.43 3.69 10.56
CA CYS A 32 12.42 2.89 9.89
C CYS A 32 12.12 2.86 8.39
N TYR A 33 13.12 3.17 7.58
CA TYR A 33 13.07 3.04 6.13
C TYR A 33 13.96 1.87 5.72
N VAL A 34 13.40 0.98 4.90
CA VAL A 34 14.07 -0.26 4.47
C VAL A 34 14.01 -0.34 2.95
N SER A 35 15.13 -0.68 2.31
CA SER A 35 15.22 -0.83 0.87
C SER A 35 15.95 -2.13 0.49
N PHE A 36 15.39 -2.84 -0.50
CA PHE A 36 16.01 -4.00 -1.14
C PHE A 36 16.12 -3.77 -2.64
N ASP A 37 17.31 -3.91 -3.19
CA ASP A 37 17.53 -3.93 -4.63
C ASP A 37 17.49 -5.38 -5.13
N LEU A 38 16.53 -5.69 -5.98
CA LEU A 38 16.36 -7.01 -6.61
C LEU A 38 16.78 -7.00 -8.10
N GLY A 39 17.52 -5.98 -8.54
CA GLY A 39 17.94 -5.76 -9.90
C GLY A 39 16.90 -5.00 -10.74
N TYR A 40 15.87 -5.68 -11.21
CA TYR A 40 14.78 -5.04 -11.99
C TYR A 40 13.73 -4.34 -11.15
N ILE A 41 13.65 -4.68 -9.85
CA ILE A 41 12.67 -4.15 -8.92
C ILE A 41 13.39 -3.68 -7.66
N THR A 42 13.12 -2.46 -7.22
CA THR A 42 13.48 -1.99 -5.89
C THR A 42 12.25 -2.09 -4.99
N LEU A 43 12.40 -2.74 -3.84
CA LEU A 43 11.39 -2.75 -2.78
C LEU A 43 11.76 -1.75 -1.72
N GLU A 44 10.82 -0.88 -1.37
CA GLU A 44 10.99 0.11 -0.31
C GLU A 44 9.83 0.04 0.66
N TYR A 45 10.16 0.04 1.95
CA TYR A 45 9.19 -0.01 3.04
C TYR A 45 9.45 1.10 4.03
N VAL A 46 8.38 1.58 4.66
CA VAL A 46 8.44 2.36 5.88
C VAL A 46 7.63 1.66 6.94
N TYR A 47 8.19 1.51 8.12
CA TYR A 47 7.42 1.12 9.29
C TYR A 47 7.77 1.99 10.48
N ASN A 48 6.83 2.16 11.39
CA ASN A 48 7.05 2.90 12.61
C ASN A 48 6.81 2.03 13.84
N ILE A 49 7.64 2.26 14.85
CA ILE A 49 7.49 1.69 16.18
C ILE A 49 6.96 2.81 17.08
N ASN A 50 5.78 2.65 17.64
CA ASN A 50 5.24 3.62 18.58
C ASN A 50 5.33 3.14 20.04
N ALA A 51 5.13 4.06 20.98
CA ALA A 51 5.25 3.78 22.42
C ALA A 51 4.26 2.71 22.95
N LYS A 52 3.28 2.31 22.16
CA LYS A 52 2.32 1.24 22.51
C LYS A 52 2.70 -0.11 21.89
N GLY A 53 3.89 -0.23 21.29
CA GLY A 53 4.33 -1.46 20.63
C GLY A 53 3.54 -1.81 19.37
N LYS A 54 2.85 -0.86 18.74
CA LYS A 54 2.17 -1.08 17.47
C LYS A 54 3.05 -0.64 16.31
N TYR A 55 3.09 -1.47 15.29
CA TYR A 55 3.90 -1.30 14.09
C TYR A 55 2.98 -1.08 12.90
N PHE A 56 3.13 0.05 12.20
CA PHE A 56 2.45 0.30 10.93
C PHE A 56 3.46 0.08 9.83
N LEU A 57 3.16 -0.82 8.92
CA LEU A 57 4.01 -1.15 7.79
C LEU A 57 3.33 -0.69 6.49
N GLU A 58 4.09 0.03 5.68
CA GLU A 58 3.68 0.45 4.34
C GLU A 58 4.79 0.11 3.35
N ARG A 59 4.44 -0.50 2.22
CA ARG A 59 5.34 -0.62 1.08
C ARG A 59 5.20 0.63 0.21
N ILE A 60 6.35 1.23 -0.15
CA ILE A 60 6.41 2.45 -0.97
C ILE A 60 6.66 2.08 -2.44
N LYS A 61 7.58 1.13 -2.68
CA LYS A 61 7.95 0.68 -4.02
C LYS A 61 7.86 -0.86 -4.14
N PRO A 62 7.55 -1.35 -5.34
CA PRO A 62 7.42 -0.69 -6.65
C PRO A 62 6.11 0.08 -6.82
N TYR A 63 5.14 -0.12 -5.95
CA TYR A 63 3.90 0.63 -5.84
C TYR A 63 3.44 0.64 -4.38
N PRO A 64 2.79 1.73 -3.93
CA PRO A 64 2.38 1.86 -2.55
C PRO A 64 1.29 0.84 -2.20
N LEU A 65 1.44 0.20 -1.04
CA LEU A 65 0.44 -0.71 -0.49
C LEU A 65 0.50 -0.66 1.04
N PRO A 66 -0.55 -0.17 1.71
CA PRO A 66 -0.69 -0.28 3.15
C PRO A 66 -0.87 -1.76 3.50
N ILE A 67 0.02 -2.33 4.31
CA ILE A 67 -0.03 -3.75 4.58
C ILE A 67 -0.91 -4.00 5.80
N LYS A 68 -0.54 -3.54 6.98
CA LYS A 68 -1.35 -3.68 8.21
C LYS A 68 -0.69 -2.97 9.40
N ALA A 69 -1.42 -2.94 10.54
CA ALA A 69 -0.83 -2.69 11.85
C ALA A 69 -0.52 -4.05 12.52
N TYR A 70 0.66 -4.17 13.11
CA TYR A 70 1.15 -5.36 13.80
C TYR A 70 1.40 -5.05 15.26
N ASP A 71 1.29 -6.08 16.10
CA ASP A 71 1.47 -5.94 17.56
C ASP A 71 2.90 -6.27 18.01
N ASN A 72 3.73 -6.89 17.17
CA ASN A 72 5.12 -7.20 17.46
C ASN A 72 6.03 -6.96 16.24
N GLU A 73 7.34 -6.89 16.50
CA GLU A 73 8.36 -6.60 15.47
C GLU A 73 8.61 -7.81 14.57
N ASP A 74 8.54 -9.02 15.12
CA ASP A 74 8.81 -10.25 14.37
C ASP A 74 7.80 -10.40 13.22
N ASP A 75 6.52 -10.10 13.46
CA ASP A 75 5.47 -10.14 12.42
C ASP A 75 5.79 -9.16 11.26
N VAL A 76 6.37 -7.99 11.57
CA VAL A 76 6.77 -7.01 10.53
C VAL A 76 7.90 -7.55 9.68
N ILE A 77 8.92 -8.14 10.32
CA ILE A 77 10.07 -8.72 9.64
C ILE A 77 9.65 -9.90 8.78
N ASP A 78 8.85 -10.81 9.32
CA ASP A 78 8.33 -11.99 8.59
C ASP A 78 7.53 -11.59 7.35
N ILE A 79 6.71 -10.55 7.44
CA ILE A 79 5.94 -10.07 6.28
C ILE A 79 6.84 -9.43 5.24
N ILE A 80 7.84 -8.65 5.64
CA ILE A 80 8.83 -8.08 4.70
C ILE A 80 9.60 -9.23 4.02
N GLU A 81 10.03 -10.24 4.76
CA GLU A 81 10.74 -11.39 4.20
C GLU A 81 9.91 -12.13 3.16
N ILE A 82 8.65 -12.43 3.48
CA ILE A 82 7.71 -13.08 2.54
C ILE A 82 7.52 -12.24 1.28
N ASP A 83 7.30 -10.93 1.43
CA ASP A 83 7.07 -10.02 0.31
C ASP A 83 8.33 -9.93 -0.57
N VAL A 84 9.52 -9.84 0.02
CA VAL A 84 10.81 -9.88 -0.71
C VAL A 84 11.00 -11.17 -1.47
N GLU A 85 10.67 -12.34 -0.89
CA GLU A 85 10.74 -13.63 -1.60
C GLU A 85 9.76 -13.67 -2.77
N GLN A 86 8.53 -13.20 -2.59
CA GLN A 86 7.51 -13.15 -3.64
C GLN A 86 7.96 -12.26 -4.81
N PHE A 87 8.53 -11.08 -4.51
CA PHE A 87 9.04 -10.19 -5.56
C PHE A 87 10.31 -10.70 -6.22
N ARG A 88 11.19 -11.42 -5.52
CA ARG A 88 12.31 -12.13 -6.16
C ARG A 88 11.81 -13.18 -7.15
N ASN A 89 10.78 -13.92 -6.78
CA ASN A 89 10.17 -14.89 -7.69
C ASN A 89 9.51 -14.18 -8.89
N ALA A 90 8.78 -13.09 -8.66
CA ALA A 90 8.16 -12.30 -9.73
C ALA A 90 9.19 -11.64 -10.65
N ALA A 91 10.34 -11.19 -10.11
CA ALA A 91 11.43 -10.58 -10.89
C ALA A 91 12.06 -11.55 -11.91
N ASN A 92 11.94 -12.85 -11.68
CA ASN A 92 12.37 -13.89 -12.64
C ASN A 92 11.33 -14.16 -13.74
N SER A 93 10.16 -13.54 -13.68
CA SER A 93 9.12 -13.67 -14.71
C SER A 93 9.47 -12.83 -15.93
N SER A 94 9.20 -13.36 -17.13
CA SER A 94 9.29 -12.59 -18.39
C SER A 94 8.28 -11.44 -18.47
N HIS A 95 7.27 -11.40 -17.59
CA HIS A 95 6.19 -10.41 -17.56
C HIS A 95 6.25 -9.44 -16.37
N VAL A 96 7.42 -9.31 -15.74
CA VAL A 96 7.59 -8.44 -14.58
C VAL A 96 7.34 -6.96 -14.92
N SER A 97 7.73 -6.51 -16.10
CA SER A 97 7.51 -5.14 -16.57
C SER A 97 6.02 -4.83 -16.75
N GLU A 98 5.26 -5.77 -17.30
CA GLU A 98 3.81 -5.66 -17.48
C GLU A 98 3.10 -5.65 -16.13
N PHE A 99 3.52 -6.51 -15.19
CA PHE A 99 2.99 -6.51 -13.83
C PHE A 99 3.14 -5.14 -13.15
N ILE A 100 4.33 -4.54 -13.19
CA ILE A 100 4.58 -3.21 -12.63
C ILE A 100 3.76 -2.13 -13.36
N THR A 101 3.68 -2.22 -14.69
CA THR A 101 2.90 -1.28 -15.50
C THR A 101 1.42 -1.33 -15.15
N ILE A 102 0.83 -2.52 -15.02
CA ILE A 102 -0.58 -2.70 -14.63
C ILE A 102 -0.80 -2.14 -13.23
N SER A 103 0.07 -2.44 -12.27
CA SER A 103 -0.03 -1.94 -10.89
C SER A 103 -0.01 -0.41 -10.82
N ASN A 104 0.88 0.24 -11.56
CA ASN A 104 0.95 1.71 -11.63
C ASN A 104 -0.31 2.30 -12.26
N LYS A 105 -0.82 1.71 -13.36
CA LYS A 105 -2.07 2.15 -14.00
C LYS A 105 -3.26 2.04 -13.06
N LEU A 106 -3.36 0.98 -12.26
CA LEU A 106 -4.42 0.82 -11.26
C LEU A 106 -4.36 1.92 -10.21
N HIS A 107 -3.16 2.27 -9.72
CA HIS A 107 -2.98 3.37 -8.77
C HIS A 107 -3.37 4.73 -9.36
N GLU A 108 -2.99 5.00 -10.63
CA GLU A 108 -3.43 6.21 -11.32
C GLU A 108 -4.95 6.23 -11.52
N THR A 109 -5.56 5.09 -11.81
CA THR A 109 -7.01 4.98 -11.99
C THR A 109 -7.75 5.27 -10.69
N ILE A 110 -7.26 4.76 -9.55
CA ILE A 110 -7.83 5.07 -8.23
C ILE A 110 -7.81 6.58 -7.96
N LYS A 111 -6.69 7.27 -8.24
CA LYS A 111 -6.60 8.74 -8.08
C LYS A 111 -7.58 9.48 -8.98
N LYS A 112 -7.67 9.09 -10.27
CA LYS A 112 -8.63 9.70 -11.22
C LYS A 112 -10.08 9.47 -10.77
N PHE A 113 -10.37 8.29 -10.24
CA PHE A 113 -11.70 7.98 -9.71
C PHE A 113 -12.04 8.85 -8.48
N GLU A 114 -11.08 9.03 -7.57
CA GLU A 114 -11.24 9.92 -6.41
C GLU A 114 -11.49 11.37 -6.87
N ASP A 115 -10.67 11.90 -7.78
CA ASP A 115 -10.84 13.24 -8.35
C ASP A 115 -12.20 13.41 -9.03
N LEU A 116 -12.66 12.38 -9.77
CA LEU A 116 -13.96 12.40 -10.41
C LEU A 116 -15.09 12.62 -9.39
N PHE A 117 -15.08 11.91 -8.27
CA PHE A 117 -16.12 12.03 -7.24
C PHE A 117 -15.99 13.27 -6.35
N LEU A 118 -14.76 13.79 -6.15
CA LEU A 118 -14.52 14.98 -5.36
C LEU A 118 -14.85 16.29 -6.09
N TYR A 119 -14.71 16.29 -7.42
CA TYR A 119 -14.83 17.53 -8.20
C TYR A 119 -16.05 17.57 -9.13
N TYR A 120 -16.73 16.44 -9.36
CA TYR A 120 -17.83 16.37 -10.32
C TYR A 120 -19.07 15.68 -9.72
N ASN A 121 -20.24 16.13 -10.14
CA ASN A 121 -21.48 15.42 -9.84
C ASN A 121 -21.67 14.27 -10.85
N VAL A 122 -21.34 13.06 -10.45
CA VAL A 122 -21.30 11.89 -11.33
C VAL A 122 -22.72 11.33 -11.51
N PRO A 123 -23.23 11.21 -12.76
CA PRO A 123 -24.55 10.61 -13.01
C PRO A 123 -24.61 9.13 -12.59
N ALA A 124 -25.77 8.68 -12.13
CA ALA A 124 -25.98 7.30 -11.66
C ALA A 124 -25.66 6.23 -12.73
N GLU A 125 -25.93 6.55 -13.99
CA GLU A 125 -25.62 5.66 -15.13
C GLU A 125 -24.09 5.43 -15.24
N GLN A 126 -23.29 6.48 -15.04
CA GLN A 126 -21.83 6.39 -15.09
C GLN A 126 -21.28 5.63 -13.88
N ILE A 127 -21.89 5.78 -12.70
CA ILE A 127 -21.54 4.99 -11.52
C ILE A 127 -21.77 3.50 -11.78
N SER A 128 -22.92 3.15 -12.37
CA SER A 128 -23.25 1.76 -12.71
C SER A 128 -22.28 1.17 -13.74
N LEU A 129 -21.85 1.97 -14.71
CA LEU A 129 -20.85 1.55 -15.70
C LEU A 129 -19.49 1.29 -15.02
N LEU A 130 -19.03 2.21 -14.19
CA LEU A 130 -17.75 2.06 -13.46
C LEU A 130 -17.74 0.82 -12.56
N LEU A 131 -18.85 0.55 -11.86
CA LEU A 131 -18.96 -0.68 -11.05
C LEU A 131 -18.85 -1.93 -11.92
N LYS A 132 -19.53 -1.95 -13.07
CA LYS A 132 -19.46 -3.08 -14.01
C LYS A 132 -18.03 -3.32 -14.52
N GLU A 133 -17.30 -2.26 -14.89
CA GLU A 133 -15.91 -2.37 -15.35
C GLU A 133 -14.98 -2.95 -14.26
N VAL A 134 -15.19 -2.55 -13.00
CA VAL A 134 -14.44 -3.12 -11.86
C VAL A 134 -14.78 -4.60 -11.65
N ASP A 135 -16.04 -4.98 -11.76
CA ASP A 135 -16.48 -6.38 -11.64
C ASP A 135 -15.92 -7.24 -12.79
N GLU A 136 -15.89 -6.74 -14.01
CA GLU A 136 -15.29 -7.41 -15.17
C GLU A 136 -13.80 -7.61 -14.98
N MET A 137 -13.08 -6.63 -14.42
CA MET A 137 -11.67 -6.77 -14.09
C MET A 137 -11.44 -7.86 -13.03
N ASN A 138 -12.23 -7.86 -11.95
CA ASN A 138 -12.16 -8.88 -10.91
C ASN A 138 -12.43 -10.28 -11.48
N TYR A 139 -13.42 -10.42 -12.35
CA TYR A 139 -13.72 -11.67 -13.05
C TYR A 139 -12.51 -12.13 -13.88
N THR A 140 -11.90 -11.24 -14.66
CA THR A 140 -10.72 -11.56 -15.47
C THR A 140 -9.54 -12.03 -14.61
N ILE A 141 -9.33 -11.43 -13.43
CA ILE A 141 -8.29 -11.85 -12.46
C ILE A 141 -8.57 -13.28 -11.98
N MET A 142 -9.80 -13.60 -11.61
CA MET A 142 -10.17 -14.92 -11.11
C MET A 142 -10.09 -16.01 -12.19
N GLU A 143 -10.53 -15.71 -13.41
CA GLU A 143 -10.38 -16.59 -14.58
C GLU A 143 -8.89 -16.85 -14.88
N THR A 144 -8.07 -15.80 -14.85
CA THR A 144 -6.63 -15.93 -15.06
C THR A 144 -5.99 -16.81 -13.98
N LYS A 145 -6.37 -16.62 -12.71
CA LYS A 145 -5.93 -17.49 -11.61
C LYS A 145 -6.26 -18.96 -11.87
N ALA A 146 -7.51 -19.24 -12.29
CA ALA A 146 -7.98 -20.62 -12.53
C ALA A 146 -7.19 -21.32 -13.64
N ASN A 147 -6.76 -20.57 -14.65
CA ASN A 147 -6.04 -21.08 -15.82
C ASN A 147 -4.50 -20.95 -15.70
N SER A 148 -3.98 -20.46 -14.57
CA SER A 148 -2.54 -20.23 -14.39
C SER A 148 -1.94 -21.20 -13.37
N LYS A 149 -0.70 -21.65 -13.67
CA LYS A 149 0.06 -22.47 -12.71
C LYS A 149 0.56 -21.61 -11.56
N ARG A 150 0.27 -22.05 -10.33
CA ARG A 150 0.81 -21.41 -9.13
C ARG A 150 2.33 -21.60 -9.05
N VAL A 151 3.06 -20.51 -8.78
CA VAL A 151 4.54 -20.49 -8.73
C VAL A 151 5.09 -20.22 -7.32
N TYR A 152 4.29 -19.70 -6.39
CA TYR A 152 4.68 -19.48 -5.00
C TYR A 152 3.70 -20.20 -4.07
N THR A 153 4.23 -21.08 -3.20
CA THR A 153 3.43 -22.01 -2.38
C THR A 153 3.63 -21.87 -0.88
N LYS A 154 4.59 -21.07 -0.42
CA LYS A 154 4.89 -20.92 1.01
C LYS A 154 3.78 -20.21 1.79
N LYS A 155 3.02 -19.36 1.13
CA LYS A 155 1.89 -18.62 1.73
C LYS A 155 0.69 -18.63 0.79
N GLU A 156 -0.51 -18.80 1.33
CA GLU A 156 -1.76 -18.67 0.57
C GLU A 156 -2.07 -17.19 0.28
N PRO A 157 -2.54 -16.86 -0.95
CA PRO A 157 -2.98 -15.51 -1.25
C PRO A 157 -4.21 -15.16 -0.43
N GLU A 158 -4.21 -14.00 0.20
CA GLU A 158 -5.31 -13.57 1.09
C GLU A 158 -6.57 -13.16 0.30
N THR A 159 -6.39 -12.58 -0.89
CA THR A 159 -7.45 -11.96 -1.69
C THR A 159 -7.95 -12.82 -2.85
N LEU A 160 -7.23 -13.87 -3.22
CA LEU A 160 -7.58 -14.78 -4.31
C LEU A 160 -8.14 -16.13 -3.79
N LYS A 161 -9.00 -16.09 -2.80
CA LYS A 161 -9.65 -17.29 -2.26
C LYS A 161 -10.84 -17.71 -3.12
#